data_e67cc594b439e6dc2048d217737ad470
#
_entry.id   e67cc594b439e6dc2048d217737ad470
#
_cell.length_a   1.000
_cell.length_b   1.000
_cell.length_c   1.000
_cell.angle_alpha   90.00
_cell.angle_beta   90.00
_cell.angle_gamma   90.00
#
_symmetry.space_group_name_H-M   'P 1'
#
loop_
_entity.id
_entity.type
_entity.pdbx_description
1 polymer ?
#
loop_
_entity_poly.entity_id
_entity_poly.type
_entity_poly.pdbx_seq_one_letter_code
_entity_poly.pdbx_strand_id
1 'polypeptide(L)'
;MLEKITKKRICLDTKLTIVSFTFDDAPLSSFTLAGEILEKHGFRGTYYVSAGLLEKTTEVGKIVSLGTIVEYRQRGHEIANHTYGHINSENCDPIDLIQNIQENKKKFDGIISSSFSYPYGAVNSAARFAARICTTSARGISSGINRGIINPMDLRAVRIYNRLGIKNCLDMVSDCATHGGWLIFYTHDVCDNPSSYGCTPEQFNNLVQTVVSKNLTVLTVQQVMERICM
;
A
#
# COMPACT_ATOMS: atom_id res chain seq x y z
N MET A 1 8.47 -2.64 -24.07
CA MET A 1 9.03 -2.73 -22.70
C MET A 1 9.78 -1.45 -22.29
N LEU A 2 10.47 -0.75 -23.20
CA LEU A 2 11.15 0.54 -22.92
C LEU A 2 10.22 1.74 -22.69
N GLU A 3 9.00 1.76 -23.25
CA GLU A 3 8.03 2.86 -23.04
C GLU A 3 7.49 2.96 -21.59
N LYS A 4 7.44 1.83 -20.85
CA LYS A 4 7.01 1.84 -19.43
C LYS A 4 8.02 2.51 -18.50
N ILE A 5 9.28 2.62 -18.90
CA ILE A 5 10.37 3.22 -18.09
C ILE A 5 10.33 4.76 -18.13
N THR A 6 9.64 5.35 -19.11
CA THR A 6 9.75 6.78 -19.41
C THR A 6 8.74 7.69 -18.72
N LYS A 7 7.62 7.19 -18.21
CA LYS A 7 6.63 8.04 -17.50
C LYS A 7 7.16 8.49 -16.15
N LYS A 8 7.92 9.58 -16.12
CA LYS A 8 8.42 10.21 -14.89
C LYS A 8 7.30 10.81 -14.04
N ARG A 9 6.18 11.19 -14.65
CA ARG A 9 5.01 11.80 -13.99
C ARG A 9 3.73 11.41 -14.70
N ILE A 10 2.62 11.34 -13.96
CA ILE A 10 1.28 11.03 -14.47
C ILE A 10 0.36 12.19 -14.08
N CYS A 11 -0.46 12.63 -15.02
CA CYS A 11 -1.51 13.62 -14.74
C CYS A 11 -2.78 12.87 -14.35
N LEU A 12 -3.22 13.03 -13.09
CA LEU A 12 -4.49 12.49 -12.63
C LEU A 12 -5.64 13.39 -13.05
N ASP A 13 -6.73 12.79 -13.52
CA ASP A 13 -7.99 13.51 -13.69
C ASP A 13 -8.47 14.03 -12.33
N THR A 14 -8.76 15.31 -12.24
CA THR A 14 -9.22 15.97 -11.02
C THR A 14 -10.61 15.52 -10.57
N LYS A 15 -11.36 14.82 -11.44
CA LYS A 15 -12.69 14.26 -11.11
C LYS A 15 -12.61 12.88 -10.45
N LEU A 16 -11.44 12.25 -10.43
CA LEU A 16 -11.27 10.96 -9.76
C LEU A 16 -11.42 11.13 -8.24
N THR A 17 -12.26 10.31 -7.64
CA THR A 17 -12.47 10.24 -6.19
C THR A 17 -12.20 8.79 -5.75
N ILE A 18 -10.92 8.44 -5.61
CA ILE A 18 -10.47 7.06 -5.38
C ILE A 18 -9.77 6.95 -4.03
N VAL A 19 -10.06 5.86 -3.31
CA VAL A 19 -9.38 5.46 -2.08
C VAL A 19 -8.72 4.11 -2.29
N SER A 20 -7.50 3.93 -1.77
CA SER A 20 -6.84 2.63 -1.63
C SER A 20 -6.47 2.39 -0.18
N PHE A 21 -6.79 1.21 0.35
CA PHE A 21 -6.35 0.75 1.66
C PHE A 21 -5.14 -0.14 1.49
N THR A 22 -4.04 0.18 2.17
CA THR A 22 -2.78 -0.56 2.03
C THR A 22 -2.25 -0.99 3.39
N PHE A 23 -1.57 -2.15 3.42
CA PHE A 23 -1.03 -2.77 4.62
C PHE A 23 0.42 -3.14 4.38
N ASP A 24 1.31 -2.71 5.29
CA ASP A 24 2.74 -3.01 5.21
C ASP A 24 3.09 -4.23 6.08
N ASP A 25 4.18 -4.91 5.77
CA ASP A 25 4.77 -6.06 6.48
C ASP A 25 3.91 -7.33 6.51
N ALA A 26 2.64 -7.26 6.14
CA ALA A 26 1.73 -8.39 6.11
C ALA A 26 1.49 -9.09 7.47
N PRO A 27 1.23 -8.36 8.60
CA PRO A 27 0.82 -9.01 9.84
C PRO A 27 -0.52 -9.72 9.67
N LEU A 28 -0.71 -10.86 10.32
CA LEU A 28 -1.90 -11.71 10.19
C LEU A 28 -3.20 -10.93 10.45
N SER A 29 -3.21 -10.01 11.40
CA SER A 29 -4.38 -9.22 11.75
C SER A 29 -4.83 -8.26 10.64
N SER A 30 -3.91 -7.79 9.79
CA SER A 30 -4.29 -6.97 8.62
C SER A 30 -5.05 -7.78 7.57
N PHE A 31 -4.80 -9.08 7.49
CA PHE A 31 -5.56 -10.00 6.62
C PHE A 31 -6.91 -10.34 7.27
N THR A 32 -6.88 -10.98 8.43
CA THR A 32 -8.07 -11.55 9.06
C THR A 32 -9.08 -10.51 9.52
N LEU A 33 -8.65 -9.41 10.14
CA LEU A 33 -9.57 -8.38 10.66
C LEU A 33 -9.82 -7.27 9.63
N ALA A 34 -8.77 -6.61 9.14
CA ALA A 34 -8.97 -5.53 8.17
C ALA A 34 -9.45 -6.03 6.81
N GLY A 35 -8.94 -7.17 6.34
CA GLY A 35 -9.40 -7.80 5.10
C GLY A 35 -10.89 -8.11 5.15
N GLU A 36 -11.38 -8.71 6.24
CA GLU A 36 -12.81 -8.99 6.42
C GLU A 36 -13.67 -7.73 6.48
N ILE A 37 -13.18 -6.65 7.15
CA ILE A 37 -13.89 -5.36 7.17
C ILE A 37 -14.04 -4.82 5.74
N LEU A 38 -12.98 -4.84 4.93
CA LEU A 38 -13.04 -4.39 3.54
C LEU A 38 -14.01 -5.25 2.71
N GLU A 39 -13.93 -6.57 2.84
CA GLU A 39 -14.74 -7.50 2.06
C GLU A 39 -16.25 -7.41 2.35
N LYS A 40 -16.65 -7.08 3.59
CA LYS A 40 -18.05 -6.82 3.95
C LYS A 40 -18.67 -5.68 3.11
N HIS A 41 -17.84 -4.77 2.59
CA HIS A 41 -18.24 -3.69 1.70
C HIS A 41 -17.92 -3.96 0.22
N GLY A 42 -17.49 -5.17 -0.14
CA GLY A 42 -17.07 -5.52 -1.48
C GLY A 42 -15.71 -4.96 -1.90
N PHE A 43 -14.96 -4.38 -0.97
CA PHE A 43 -13.66 -3.75 -1.22
C PHE A 43 -12.50 -4.76 -1.14
N ARG A 44 -11.37 -4.37 -1.73
CA ARG A 44 -10.11 -5.12 -1.67
C ARG A 44 -8.97 -4.18 -1.26
N GLY A 45 -8.02 -4.72 -0.49
CA GLY A 45 -6.82 -4.01 -0.06
C GLY A 45 -5.58 -4.40 -0.86
N THR A 46 -4.51 -3.62 -0.69
CA THR A 46 -3.17 -3.91 -1.19
C THR A 46 -2.27 -4.26 -0.02
N TYR A 47 -1.62 -5.43 -0.05
CA TYR A 47 -0.72 -5.93 0.99
C TYR A 47 0.70 -5.95 0.47
N TYR A 48 1.57 -5.13 1.06
CA TYR A 48 2.99 -5.09 0.74
C TYR A 48 3.73 -6.12 1.58
N VAL A 49 4.33 -7.10 0.92
CA VAL A 49 4.87 -8.31 1.56
C VAL A 49 6.37 -8.46 1.34
N SER A 50 7.07 -8.90 2.39
CA SER A 50 8.49 -9.25 2.41
C SER A 50 8.63 -10.74 2.67
N ALA A 51 9.13 -11.51 1.67
CA ALA A 51 9.23 -12.97 1.80
C ALA A 51 10.15 -13.41 2.94
N GLY A 52 11.19 -12.64 3.23
CA GLY A 52 12.10 -12.91 4.33
C GLY A 52 11.47 -12.77 5.73
N LEU A 53 10.27 -12.16 5.83
CA LEU A 53 9.55 -12.01 7.09
C LEU A 53 8.45 -13.06 7.30
N LEU A 54 8.09 -13.85 6.29
CA LEU A 54 7.01 -14.83 6.39
C LEU A 54 7.12 -15.70 7.64
N GLU A 55 5.99 -15.90 8.32
CA GLU A 55 5.81 -16.72 9.53
C GLU A 55 6.62 -16.26 10.76
N LYS A 56 7.41 -15.19 10.66
CA LYS A 56 8.12 -14.59 11.80
C LYS A 56 7.17 -13.76 12.66
N THR A 57 7.57 -13.56 13.92
CA THR A 57 6.95 -12.56 14.80
C THR A 57 7.84 -11.32 14.82
N THR A 58 7.23 -10.17 14.54
CA THR A 58 7.89 -8.85 14.51
C THR A 58 7.19 -7.90 15.49
N GLU A 59 7.57 -6.63 15.51
CA GLU A 59 6.91 -5.61 16.32
C GLU A 59 5.44 -5.35 15.92
N VAL A 60 5.05 -5.68 14.68
CA VAL A 60 3.67 -5.56 14.19
C VAL A 60 2.86 -6.85 14.32
N GLY A 61 3.40 -7.85 15.04
CA GLY A 61 2.78 -9.14 15.31
C GLY A 61 3.30 -10.27 14.42
N LYS A 62 2.52 -11.35 14.37
CA LYS A 62 2.85 -12.53 13.55
C LYS A 62 2.59 -12.23 12.07
N ILE A 63 3.60 -12.44 11.24
CA ILE A 63 3.49 -12.30 9.80
C ILE A 63 2.85 -13.55 9.20
N VAL A 64 2.02 -13.36 8.18
CA VAL A 64 1.28 -14.44 7.52
C VAL A 64 2.17 -15.49 6.89
N SER A 65 1.58 -16.66 6.62
CA SER A 65 2.16 -17.71 5.78
C SER A 65 1.96 -17.42 4.29
N LEU A 66 2.72 -18.10 3.44
CA LEU A 66 2.51 -18.07 1.99
C LEU A 66 1.09 -18.55 1.62
N GLY A 67 0.55 -19.54 2.34
CA GLY A 67 -0.82 -20.03 2.12
C GLY A 67 -1.88 -18.94 2.28
N THR A 68 -1.78 -18.14 3.33
CA THR A 68 -2.67 -16.98 3.55
C THR A 68 -2.56 -15.95 2.41
N ILE A 69 -1.33 -15.68 1.94
CA ILE A 69 -1.12 -14.75 0.82
C ILE A 69 -1.80 -15.24 -0.46
N VAL A 70 -1.65 -16.53 -0.80
CA VAL A 70 -2.30 -17.14 -1.97
C VAL A 70 -3.82 -17.06 -1.86
N GLU A 71 -4.39 -17.39 -0.70
CA GLU A 71 -5.82 -17.31 -0.44
C GLU A 71 -6.35 -15.89 -0.69
N TYR A 72 -5.72 -14.87 -0.09
CA TYR A 72 -6.17 -13.48 -0.25
C TYR A 72 -5.99 -12.96 -1.67
N ARG A 73 -4.95 -13.39 -2.37
CA ARG A 73 -4.79 -13.12 -3.81
C ARG A 73 -5.96 -13.69 -4.62
N GLN A 74 -6.40 -14.92 -4.32
CA GLN A 74 -7.55 -15.56 -4.96
C GLN A 74 -8.87 -14.85 -4.64
N ARG A 75 -8.99 -14.27 -3.45
CA ARG A 75 -10.14 -13.45 -3.03
C ARG A 75 -10.14 -12.05 -3.68
N GLY A 76 -9.15 -11.73 -4.52
CA GLY A 76 -9.07 -10.50 -5.30
C GLY A 76 -8.30 -9.36 -4.64
N HIS A 77 -7.67 -9.57 -3.49
CA HIS A 77 -6.75 -8.59 -2.92
C HIS A 77 -5.46 -8.50 -3.72
N GLU A 78 -4.83 -7.34 -3.70
CA GLU A 78 -3.52 -7.17 -4.31
C GLU A 78 -2.42 -7.56 -3.31
N ILE A 79 -1.50 -8.40 -3.79
CA ILE A 79 -0.25 -8.69 -3.11
C ILE A 79 0.85 -7.90 -3.84
N ALA A 80 1.61 -7.09 -3.13
CA ALA A 80 2.57 -6.14 -3.67
C ALA A 80 3.93 -6.26 -2.99
N ASN A 81 4.96 -5.69 -3.60
CA ASN A 81 6.35 -5.89 -3.19
C ASN A 81 6.77 -4.95 -2.04
N HIS A 82 7.49 -5.50 -1.05
CA HIS A 82 8.08 -4.75 0.07
C HIS A 82 9.55 -5.09 0.33
N THR A 83 10.31 -5.41 -0.74
CA THR A 83 11.62 -6.05 -0.73
C THR A 83 11.61 -7.46 -0.12
N TYR A 84 12.65 -8.26 -0.37
CA TYR A 84 12.76 -9.59 0.23
C TYR A 84 13.07 -9.52 1.73
N GLY A 85 14.11 -8.76 2.08
CA GLY A 85 14.63 -8.66 3.43
C GLY A 85 14.13 -7.48 4.25
N HIS A 86 13.10 -6.74 3.77
CA HIS A 86 12.63 -5.51 4.41
C HIS A 86 13.78 -4.50 4.65
N ILE A 87 14.60 -4.26 3.60
CA ILE A 87 15.80 -3.42 3.70
C ILE A 87 15.46 -1.93 3.61
N ASN A 88 16.24 -1.10 4.32
CA ASN A 88 16.11 0.35 4.24
C ASN A 88 16.66 0.85 2.89
N SER A 89 15.75 1.39 2.06
CA SER A 89 16.05 1.77 0.67
C SER A 89 16.98 3.00 0.54
N GLU A 90 17.13 3.82 1.59
CA GLU A 90 18.03 4.99 1.59
C GLU A 90 19.47 4.61 1.94
N ASN A 91 19.64 3.51 2.67
CA ASN A 91 20.91 3.08 3.25
C ASN A 91 21.55 1.90 2.51
N CYS A 92 21.02 1.51 1.34
CA CYS A 92 21.59 0.44 0.53
C CYS A 92 21.97 0.94 -0.86
N ASP A 93 22.87 0.20 -1.52
CA ASP A 93 23.20 0.46 -2.93
C ASP A 93 21.95 0.22 -3.81
N PRO A 94 21.72 1.04 -4.85
CA PRO A 94 20.60 0.85 -5.78
C PRO A 94 20.56 -0.53 -6.43
N ILE A 95 21.73 -1.16 -6.67
CA ILE A 95 21.82 -2.50 -7.24
C ILE A 95 21.30 -3.51 -6.23
N ASP A 96 21.67 -3.40 -4.96
CA ASP A 96 21.18 -4.27 -3.88
C ASP A 96 19.66 -4.13 -3.71
N LEU A 97 19.13 -2.90 -3.81
CA LEU A 97 17.69 -2.67 -3.78
C LEU A 97 16.97 -3.35 -4.95
N ILE A 98 17.51 -3.24 -6.18
CA ILE A 98 16.98 -3.92 -7.37
C ILE A 98 16.97 -5.43 -7.15
N GLN A 99 18.09 -6.00 -6.69
CA GLN A 99 18.20 -7.43 -6.44
C GLN A 99 17.20 -7.89 -5.38
N ASN A 100 17.06 -7.15 -4.31
CA ASN A 100 16.13 -7.47 -3.21
C ASN A 100 14.65 -7.40 -3.63
N ILE A 101 14.27 -6.43 -4.48
CA ILE A 101 12.93 -6.35 -5.10
C ILE A 101 12.70 -7.54 -6.03
N GLN A 102 13.69 -7.90 -6.86
CA GLN A 102 13.60 -9.01 -7.80
C GLN A 102 13.55 -10.36 -7.10
N GLU A 103 14.32 -10.55 -6.04
CA GLU A 103 14.31 -11.77 -5.21
C GLU A 103 12.93 -11.96 -4.57
N ASN A 104 12.36 -10.92 -4.00
CA ASN A 104 11.00 -10.96 -3.46
C ASN A 104 9.98 -11.33 -4.53
N LYS A 105 10.08 -10.71 -5.72
CA LYS A 105 9.22 -11.03 -6.86
C LYS A 105 9.34 -12.49 -7.29
N LYS A 106 10.55 -13.04 -7.35
CA LYS A 106 10.80 -14.44 -7.68
C LYS A 106 10.19 -15.39 -6.65
N LYS A 107 10.24 -15.04 -5.35
CA LYS A 107 9.67 -15.85 -4.28
C LYS A 107 8.14 -15.95 -4.37
N PHE A 108 7.49 -14.89 -4.85
CA PHE A 108 6.03 -14.79 -5.06
C PHE A 108 5.64 -14.86 -6.54
N ASP A 109 6.34 -15.65 -7.35
CA ASP A 109 6.11 -15.74 -8.80
C ASP A 109 4.64 -16.00 -9.14
N GLY A 110 4.11 -15.19 -10.07
CA GLY A 110 2.69 -15.25 -10.48
C GLY A 110 1.69 -14.67 -9.48
N ILE A 111 2.11 -14.30 -8.27
CA ILE A 111 1.24 -13.80 -7.18
C ILE A 111 1.36 -12.29 -7.04
N ILE A 112 2.60 -11.78 -7.02
CA ILE A 112 2.91 -10.39 -6.68
C ILE A 112 2.66 -9.44 -7.85
N SER A 113 2.06 -8.30 -7.56
CA SER A 113 1.83 -7.22 -8.53
C SER A 113 3.11 -6.43 -8.84
N SER A 114 2.98 -5.44 -9.73
CA SER A 114 4.06 -4.50 -10.03
C SER A 114 4.05 -3.24 -9.15
N SER A 115 3.28 -3.24 -8.07
CA SER A 115 3.28 -2.18 -7.05
C SER A 115 4.36 -2.44 -6.00
N PHE A 116 4.90 -1.37 -5.43
CA PHE A 116 5.95 -1.40 -4.41
C PHE A 116 5.66 -0.42 -3.28
N SER A 117 6.11 -0.72 -2.08
CA SER A 117 6.21 0.22 -0.97
C SER A 117 7.63 0.21 -0.42
N TYR A 118 8.18 1.40 -0.13
CA TYR A 118 9.51 1.52 0.46
C TYR A 118 9.45 1.12 1.94
N PRO A 119 10.22 0.09 2.38
CA PRO A 119 10.34 -0.20 3.81
C PRO A 119 10.77 1.03 4.61
N TYR A 120 10.20 1.22 5.80
CA TYR A 120 10.40 2.39 6.67
C TYR A 120 9.96 3.73 6.03
N GLY A 121 9.39 3.74 4.83
CA GLY A 121 9.14 4.93 4.05
C GLY A 121 10.43 5.62 3.57
N ALA A 122 11.57 4.95 3.67
CA ALA A 122 12.89 5.47 3.32
C ALA A 122 13.03 5.59 1.80
N VAL A 123 13.00 6.81 1.28
CA VAL A 123 13.04 7.08 -0.16
C VAL A 123 13.90 8.29 -0.53
N ASN A 124 14.91 8.05 -1.34
CA ASN A 124 15.74 9.07 -1.97
C ASN A 124 15.70 8.93 -3.51
N SER A 125 16.49 9.71 -4.23
CA SER A 125 16.52 9.68 -5.70
C SER A 125 17.03 8.36 -6.26
N ALA A 126 18.00 7.73 -5.59
CA ALA A 126 18.57 6.44 -5.98
C ALA A 126 17.54 5.30 -5.77
N ALA A 127 16.85 5.29 -4.63
CA ALA A 127 15.77 4.34 -4.35
C ALA A 127 14.62 4.45 -5.38
N ARG A 128 14.20 5.68 -5.74
CA ARG A 128 13.19 5.88 -6.80
C ARG A 128 13.66 5.39 -8.17
N PHE A 129 14.93 5.54 -8.49
CA PHE A 129 15.50 5.02 -9.74
C PHE A 129 15.47 3.49 -9.74
N ALA A 130 15.93 2.84 -8.67
CA ALA A 130 15.92 1.38 -8.52
C ALA A 130 14.49 0.81 -8.59
N ALA A 131 13.53 1.39 -7.85
CA ALA A 131 12.14 0.97 -7.89
C ALA A 131 11.54 1.07 -9.29
N ARG A 132 11.84 2.12 -10.06
CA ARG A 132 11.37 2.32 -11.45
C ARG A 132 11.80 1.21 -12.40
N ILE A 133 12.95 0.59 -12.18
CA ILE A 133 13.44 -0.52 -13.00
C ILE A 133 12.59 -1.77 -12.78
N CYS A 134 12.09 -1.97 -11.56
CA CYS A 134 11.45 -3.21 -11.13
C CYS A 134 9.92 -3.15 -11.07
N THR A 135 9.33 -1.93 -10.94
CA THR A 135 7.93 -1.74 -10.58
C THR A 135 7.26 -0.65 -11.41
N THR A 136 5.92 -0.59 -11.40
CA THR A 136 5.13 0.44 -12.09
C THR A 136 4.73 1.59 -11.16
N SER A 137 4.68 1.32 -9.86
CA SER A 137 4.38 2.32 -8.83
C SER A 137 5.11 2.00 -7.53
N ALA A 138 5.44 3.04 -6.78
CA ALA A 138 6.06 2.93 -5.47
C ALA A 138 5.43 3.95 -4.50
N ARG A 139 4.98 3.46 -3.34
CA ARG A 139 4.38 4.27 -2.28
C ARG A 139 5.43 4.68 -1.26
N GLY A 140 5.51 5.98 -1.00
CA GLY A 140 6.20 6.55 0.15
C GLY A 140 5.26 6.75 1.34
N ILE A 141 5.69 7.59 2.30
CA ILE A 141 4.93 7.94 3.51
C ILE A 141 4.65 9.44 3.64
N SER A 142 4.95 10.22 2.60
CA SER A 142 4.62 11.66 2.57
C SER A 142 3.10 11.81 2.61
N SER A 143 2.59 12.51 3.64
CA SER A 143 1.15 12.66 3.84
C SER A 143 0.50 13.51 2.74
N GLY A 144 -0.73 13.16 2.36
CA GLY A 144 -1.56 13.92 1.44
C GLY A 144 -2.26 13.07 0.39
N ILE A 145 -3.08 13.72 -0.43
CA ILE A 145 -3.81 13.13 -1.53
C ILE A 145 -3.00 13.30 -2.82
N ASN A 146 -2.96 12.28 -3.64
CA ASN A 146 -2.34 12.34 -4.97
C ASN A 146 -3.29 13.07 -5.92
N ARG A 147 -2.90 14.27 -6.42
CA ARG A 147 -3.70 15.13 -7.31
C ARG A 147 -2.84 15.77 -8.38
N GLY A 148 -3.43 16.08 -9.54
CA GLY A 148 -2.73 16.74 -10.64
C GLY A 148 -1.57 15.91 -11.14
N ILE A 149 -0.37 16.49 -11.19
CA ILE A 149 0.84 15.79 -11.66
C ILE A 149 1.47 15.02 -10.50
N ILE A 150 1.42 13.70 -10.55
CA ILE A 150 1.99 12.82 -9.52
C ILE A 150 3.28 12.14 -9.99
N ASN A 151 4.11 11.75 -9.03
CA ASN A 151 5.25 10.87 -9.26
C ASN A 151 4.84 9.42 -8.89
N PRO A 152 4.69 8.50 -9.86
CA PRO A 152 4.30 7.13 -9.55
C PRO A 152 5.33 6.37 -8.72
N MET A 153 6.59 6.85 -8.64
CA MET A 153 7.65 6.26 -7.80
C MET A 153 7.73 6.91 -6.41
N ASP A 154 6.77 7.73 -6.03
CA ASP A 154 6.73 8.39 -4.72
C ASP A 154 5.28 8.82 -4.41
N LEU A 155 4.37 7.84 -4.39
CA LEU A 155 2.96 8.07 -4.11
C LEU A 155 2.78 8.49 -2.64
N ARG A 156 2.00 9.54 -2.42
CA ARG A 156 1.63 10.01 -1.08
C ARG A 156 0.65 9.06 -0.43
N ALA A 157 0.73 8.92 0.90
CA ALA A 157 -0.20 8.12 1.66
C ALA A 157 -0.42 8.69 3.07
N VAL A 158 -1.57 8.41 3.64
CA VAL A 158 -1.98 8.86 4.98
C VAL A 158 -1.99 7.66 5.93
N ARG A 159 -1.28 7.81 7.04
CA ARG A 159 -1.17 6.75 8.05
C ARG A 159 -2.43 6.61 8.90
N ILE A 160 -2.84 5.39 9.16
CA ILE A 160 -3.90 5.05 10.10
C ILE A 160 -3.22 4.43 11.34
N TYR A 161 -2.82 5.27 12.29
CA TYR A 161 -2.13 4.82 13.51
C TYR A 161 -2.96 5.20 14.74
N ASN A 162 -3.22 4.22 15.62
CA ASN A 162 -4.04 4.40 16.81
C ASN A 162 -3.61 5.62 17.65
N ARG A 163 -2.30 5.78 17.86
CA ARG A 163 -1.72 6.87 18.65
C ARG A 163 -1.97 8.29 18.09
N LEU A 164 -2.34 8.39 16.83
CA LEU A 164 -2.62 9.69 16.18
C LEU A 164 -4.12 10.02 16.13
N GLY A 165 -4.95 9.05 16.52
CA GLY A 165 -6.39 9.13 16.32
C GLY A 165 -6.78 9.11 14.84
N ILE A 166 -8.08 9.11 14.58
CA ILE A 166 -8.62 8.92 13.22
C ILE A 166 -9.02 10.23 12.54
N LYS A 167 -9.09 11.35 13.29
CA LYS A 167 -9.64 12.62 12.79
C LYS A 167 -9.00 13.05 11.47
N ASN A 168 -7.67 13.04 11.38
CA ASN A 168 -6.97 13.44 10.15
C ASN A 168 -7.36 12.55 8.95
N CYS A 169 -7.56 11.24 9.17
CA CYS A 169 -8.00 10.32 8.11
C CYS A 169 -9.41 10.68 7.60
N LEU A 170 -10.34 11.00 8.51
CA LEU A 170 -11.71 11.41 8.16
C LEU A 170 -11.74 12.74 7.43
N ASP A 171 -10.90 13.70 7.84
CA ASP A 171 -10.73 14.99 7.15
C ASP A 171 -10.20 14.77 5.72
N MET A 172 -9.23 13.86 5.52
CA MET A 172 -8.70 13.49 4.20
C MET A 172 -9.76 12.81 3.31
N VAL A 173 -10.64 11.96 3.87
CA VAL A 173 -11.77 11.38 3.13
C VAL A 173 -12.70 12.49 2.65
N SER A 174 -13.04 13.45 3.51
CA SER A 174 -13.90 14.57 3.17
C SER A 174 -13.29 15.48 2.10
N ASP A 175 -11.99 15.75 2.20
CA ASP A 175 -11.25 16.53 1.20
C ASP A 175 -11.17 15.79 -0.15
N CYS A 176 -10.94 14.46 -0.15
CA CYS A 176 -10.97 13.65 -1.37
C CYS A 176 -12.34 13.65 -2.03
N ALA A 177 -13.42 13.55 -1.25
CA ALA A 177 -14.80 13.60 -1.75
C ALA A 177 -15.13 14.93 -2.39
N THR A 178 -14.64 16.05 -1.85
CA THR A 178 -14.94 17.40 -2.30
C THR A 178 -14.08 17.84 -3.50
N HIS A 179 -12.80 17.54 -3.47
CA HIS A 179 -11.82 18.08 -4.43
C HIS A 179 -11.21 17.03 -5.35
N GLY A 180 -11.64 15.76 -5.23
CA GLY A 180 -11.10 14.65 -6.02
C GLY A 180 -9.70 14.22 -5.61
N GLY A 181 -9.12 13.32 -6.41
CA GLY A 181 -7.80 12.77 -6.24
C GLY A 181 -7.80 11.29 -5.85
N TRP A 182 -6.60 10.76 -5.66
CA TRP A 182 -6.37 9.41 -5.20
C TRP A 182 -5.78 9.45 -3.78
N LEU A 183 -6.57 9.04 -2.80
CA LEU A 183 -6.21 8.95 -1.40
C LEU A 183 -5.76 7.52 -1.09
N ILE A 184 -4.52 7.36 -0.65
CA ILE A 184 -3.98 6.08 -0.22
C ILE A 184 -3.86 6.12 1.30
N PHE A 185 -4.46 5.15 1.97
CA PHE A 185 -4.25 4.90 3.39
C PHE A 185 -3.25 3.76 3.59
N TYR A 186 -2.43 3.84 4.66
CA TYR A 186 -1.57 2.75 5.07
C TYR A 186 -1.56 2.54 6.58
N THR A 187 -1.46 1.29 6.98
CA THR A 187 -1.27 0.83 8.34
C THR A 187 -0.51 -0.51 8.32
N HIS A 188 -0.23 -1.07 9.49
CA HIS A 188 0.35 -2.41 9.60
C HIS A 188 -0.68 -3.36 10.21
N ASP A 189 -0.64 -3.58 11.52
CA ASP A 189 -1.56 -4.45 12.23
C ASP A 189 -2.90 -3.75 12.54
N VAL A 190 -3.97 -4.55 12.53
CA VAL A 190 -5.31 -4.10 12.92
C VAL A 190 -5.82 -5.06 13.99
N CYS A 191 -5.74 -4.65 15.26
CA CYS A 191 -6.14 -5.47 16.42
C CYS A 191 -6.47 -4.58 17.62
N ASP A 192 -7.04 -5.15 18.69
CA ASP A 192 -7.46 -4.38 19.87
C ASP A 192 -6.30 -3.67 20.59
N ASN A 193 -5.13 -4.28 20.60
CA ASN A 193 -3.91 -3.70 21.16
C ASN A 193 -2.84 -3.56 20.05
N PRO A 194 -3.00 -2.58 19.15
CA PRO A 194 -2.13 -2.45 18.00
C PRO A 194 -0.73 -1.95 18.38
N SER A 195 0.24 -2.27 17.55
CA SER A 195 1.58 -1.69 17.60
C SER A 195 1.54 -0.17 17.42
N SER A 196 2.69 0.49 17.55
CA SER A 196 2.82 1.92 17.27
C SER A 196 2.48 2.29 15.81
N TYR A 197 2.42 1.31 14.92
CA TYR A 197 2.17 1.46 13.47
C TYR A 197 0.81 0.91 13.03
N GLY A 198 0.04 0.38 13.98
CA GLY A 198 -1.28 -0.20 13.75
C GLY A 198 -2.45 0.67 14.19
N CYS A 199 -3.65 0.16 14.02
CA CYS A 199 -4.89 0.78 14.48
C CYS A 199 -5.86 -0.27 15.04
N THR A 200 -6.88 0.19 15.77
CA THR A 200 -7.92 -0.73 16.26
C THR A 200 -8.91 -1.10 15.15
N PRO A 201 -9.58 -2.27 15.23
CA PRO A 201 -10.66 -2.64 14.31
C PRO A 201 -11.78 -1.61 14.27
N GLU A 202 -12.11 -0.98 15.40
CA GLU A 202 -13.11 0.08 15.50
C GLU A 202 -12.71 1.31 14.65
N GLN A 203 -11.47 1.79 14.80
CA GLN A 203 -10.95 2.92 14.03
C GLN A 203 -10.94 2.61 12.53
N PHE A 204 -10.46 1.41 12.15
CA PHE A 204 -10.42 1.00 10.76
C PHE A 204 -11.82 0.89 10.15
N ASN A 205 -12.75 0.26 10.86
CA ASN A 205 -14.15 0.14 10.43
C ASN A 205 -14.83 1.51 10.29
N ASN A 206 -14.64 2.42 11.26
CA ASN A 206 -15.18 3.79 11.17
C ASN A 206 -14.67 4.52 9.91
N LEU A 207 -13.38 4.38 9.59
CA LEU A 207 -12.80 4.97 8.38
C LEU A 207 -13.43 4.37 7.11
N VAL A 208 -13.55 3.03 7.05
CA VAL A 208 -14.17 2.34 5.90
C VAL A 208 -15.62 2.78 5.73
N GLN A 209 -16.40 2.84 6.80
CA GLN A 209 -17.80 3.30 6.75
C GLN A 209 -17.90 4.76 6.29
N THR A 210 -16.97 5.62 6.68
CA THR A 210 -16.93 7.02 6.21
C THR A 210 -16.66 7.08 4.71
N VAL A 211 -15.75 6.25 4.19
CA VAL A 211 -15.51 6.13 2.73
C VAL A 211 -16.76 5.66 2.00
N VAL A 212 -17.48 4.68 2.54
CA VAL A 212 -18.76 4.20 1.99
C VAL A 212 -19.80 5.30 1.98
N SER A 213 -19.98 6.01 3.10
CA SER A 213 -21.00 7.10 3.23
C SER A 213 -20.76 8.25 2.27
N LYS A 214 -19.52 8.49 1.84
CA LYS A 214 -19.13 9.49 0.85
C LYS A 214 -19.19 8.97 -0.59
N ASN A 215 -19.58 7.71 -0.79
CA ASN A 215 -19.67 7.05 -2.10
C ASN A 215 -18.36 7.14 -2.92
N LEU A 216 -17.21 7.00 -2.24
CA LEU A 216 -15.91 7.01 -2.90
C LEU A 216 -15.62 5.63 -3.53
N THR A 217 -14.96 5.64 -4.69
CA THR A 217 -14.53 4.41 -5.34
C THR A 217 -13.33 3.82 -4.60
N VAL A 218 -13.43 2.54 -4.17
CA VAL A 218 -12.30 1.86 -3.53
C VAL A 218 -11.66 0.88 -4.53
N LEU A 219 -10.37 1.04 -4.79
CA LEU A 219 -9.57 0.21 -5.69
C LEU A 219 -8.23 -0.14 -5.05
N THR A 220 -7.65 -1.29 -5.44
CA THR A 220 -6.26 -1.60 -5.11
C THR A 220 -5.31 -0.65 -5.85
N VAL A 221 -4.06 -0.57 -5.39
CA VAL A 221 -3.05 0.30 -6.05
C VAL A 221 -2.82 -0.13 -7.49
N GLN A 222 -2.77 -1.43 -7.77
CA GLN A 222 -2.63 -1.96 -9.12
C GLN A 222 -3.80 -1.53 -10.02
N GLN A 223 -5.05 -1.67 -9.54
CA GLN A 223 -6.24 -1.28 -10.31
C GLN A 223 -6.25 0.21 -10.64
N VAL A 224 -5.82 1.06 -9.69
CA VAL A 224 -5.70 2.50 -9.98
C VAL A 224 -4.64 2.74 -11.03
N MET A 225 -3.46 2.14 -10.91
CA MET A 225 -2.37 2.29 -11.87
C MET A 225 -2.75 1.80 -13.27
N GLU A 226 -3.47 0.70 -13.37
CA GLU A 226 -4.01 0.21 -14.65
C GLU A 226 -4.99 1.21 -15.26
N ARG A 227 -5.89 1.78 -14.45
CA ARG A 227 -6.90 2.75 -14.91
C ARG A 227 -6.30 4.07 -15.39
N ILE A 228 -5.24 4.57 -14.75
CA ILE A 228 -4.64 5.88 -15.08
C ILE A 228 -3.50 5.80 -16.12
N CYS A 229 -3.04 4.59 -16.46
CA CYS A 229 -2.00 4.37 -17.46
C CYS A 229 -2.55 3.87 -18.81
N MET A 230 -3.85 3.64 -18.90
CA MET A 230 -4.57 3.42 -20.16
C MET A 230 -4.77 4.73 -20.90
#